data_b058c0735b136a3219f57fd843e1a74e
#
_entry.id   b058c0735b136a3219f57fd843e1a74e
#
_cell.length_a   1.000
_cell.length_b   1.000
_cell.length_c   1.000
_cell.angle_alpha   90.00
_cell.angle_beta   90.00
_cell.angle_gamma   90.00
#
_symmetry.space_group_name_H-M   'P 1'
#
loop_
_entity.id
_entity.type
_entity.pdbx_description
1 polymer ?
#
loop_
_entity_poly.entity_id
_entity_poly.type
_entity_poly.pdbx_seq_one_letter_code
_entity_poly.pdbx_strand_id
1 'polypeptide(L)'
;MVDVRHLRKRLVLVLTILVGVDLVCSVILLSPLGRSRQAEILSLQEQLRLKTQQVQPLRGLDKKVVVAKQQIADFYRDRLPSDYSAILEEMGKVADENGTNIAQVKYHLEDEEGGGLRPITIDSLLSGDYLHVVKFINALERDKMLFIVNSIAVGDAKGGTVRLQLKMQTYMKSGA
;
A
#
# COMPACT_ATOMS: atom_id res chain seq x y z
N MET A 1 -4.21 -61.65 77.97
CA MET A 1 -5.46 -61.01 77.41
C MET A 1 -5.08 -59.70 76.84
N VAL A 2 -5.05 -59.61 75.57
CA VAL A 2 -4.73 -58.31 74.87
C VAL A 2 -5.94 -57.39 74.99
N ASP A 3 -5.70 -56.21 75.56
CA ASP A 3 -6.74 -55.25 75.91
C ASP A 3 -7.40 -54.66 74.70
N VAL A 4 -8.44 -55.32 74.19
CA VAL A 4 -9.17 -55.00 72.95
C VAL A 4 -9.75 -53.57 72.97
N ARG A 5 -9.95 -52.99 74.19
CA ARG A 5 -10.45 -51.65 74.35
C ARG A 5 -9.42 -50.56 73.94
N HIS A 6 -8.14 -50.78 74.21
CA HIS A 6 -7.06 -49.85 73.81
C HIS A 6 -6.78 -49.94 72.36
N LEU A 7 -6.86 -51.10 71.72
CA LEU A 7 -6.68 -51.30 70.28
C LEU A 7 -7.77 -50.56 69.52
N ARG A 8 -9.02 -50.69 69.97
CA ARG A 8 -10.19 -50.05 69.33
C ARG A 8 -10.13 -48.55 69.44
N LYS A 9 -9.66 -47.96 70.59
CA LYS A 9 -9.48 -46.52 70.70
C LYS A 9 -8.36 -46.00 69.81
N ARG A 10 -7.25 -46.71 69.68
CA ARG A 10 -6.16 -46.33 68.74
C ARG A 10 -6.61 -46.39 67.29
N LEU A 11 -7.39 -47.40 66.92
CA LEU A 11 -7.89 -47.56 65.58
C LEU A 11 -8.90 -46.44 65.19
N VAL A 12 -9.78 -46.07 66.08
CA VAL A 12 -10.70 -44.93 65.91
C VAL A 12 -9.94 -43.62 65.81
N LEU A 13 -8.90 -43.41 66.62
CA LEU A 13 -8.07 -42.23 66.59
C LEU A 13 -7.28 -42.09 65.28
N VAL A 14 -6.73 -43.19 64.75
CA VAL A 14 -6.07 -43.20 63.43
C VAL A 14 -7.06 -42.92 62.32
N LEU A 15 -8.26 -43.48 62.38
CA LEU A 15 -9.31 -43.27 61.38
C LEU A 15 -9.80 -41.81 61.34
N THR A 16 -9.95 -41.16 62.55
CA THR A 16 -10.33 -39.74 62.61
C THR A 16 -9.26 -38.81 62.08
N ILE A 17 -7.96 -39.10 62.31
CA ILE A 17 -6.85 -38.37 61.76
C ILE A 17 -6.83 -38.50 60.22
N LEU A 18 -7.06 -39.66 59.71
CA LEU A 18 -7.05 -39.94 58.26
C LEU A 18 -8.19 -39.18 57.56
N VAL A 19 -9.41 -39.19 58.13
CA VAL A 19 -10.53 -38.41 57.62
C VAL A 19 -10.26 -36.89 57.69
N GLY A 20 -9.60 -36.45 58.78
CA GLY A 20 -9.19 -35.03 58.95
C GLY A 20 -8.20 -34.61 57.85
N VAL A 21 -7.22 -35.44 57.55
CA VAL A 21 -6.24 -35.17 56.47
C VAL A 21 -6.91 -35.14 55.09
N ASP A 22 -7.82 -36.05 54.82
CA ASP A 22 -8.58 -36.05 53.53
C ASP A 22 -9.42 -34.80 53.38
N LEU A 23 -10.04 -34.33 54.44
CA LEU A 23 -10.87 -33.13 54.44
C LEU A 23 -10.01 -31.86 54.18
N VAL A 24 -8.83 -31.77 54.83
CA VAL A 24 -7.88 -30.68 54.59
C VAL A 24 -7.32 -30.71 53.18
N CYS A 25 -6.96 -31.88 52.67
CA CYS A 25 -6.49 -32.07 51.30
C CYS A 25 -7.56 -31.67 50.26
N SER A 26 -8.81 -32.03 50.52
CA SER A 26 -9.97 -31.69 49.67
C SER A 26 -10.20 -30.17 49.68
N VAL A 27 -10.10 -29.49 50.81
CA VAL A 27 -10.23 -28.04 50.90
C VAL A 27 -9.08 -27.31 50.18
N ILE A 28 -7.85 -27.83 50.25
CA ILE A 28 -6.71 -27.26 49.51
C ILE A 28 -6.87 -27.43 48.02
N LEU A 29 -7.36 -28.57 47.56
CA LEU A 29 -7.61 -28.83 46.15
C LEU A 29 -8.77 -28.02 45.54
N LEU A 30 -9.80 -27.77 46.36
CA LEU A 30 -10.94 -26.92 46.01
C LEU A 30 -10.71 -25.44 46.24
N SER A 31 -9.59 -25.05 46.87
CA SER A 31 -9.30 -23.65 47.16
C SER A 31 -9.05 -22.84 45.88
N PRO A 32 -9.41 -21.54 45.85
CA PRO A 32 -9.33 -20.70 44.64
C PRO A 32 -7.90 -20.39 44.16
N LEU A 33 -6.87 -20.92 44.84
CA LEU A 33 -5.48 -20.70 44.42
C LEU A 33 -5.15 -21.28 43.01
N GLY A 34 -5.83 -22.34 42.61
CA GLY A 34 -5.68 -22.89 41.24
C GLY A 34 -6.37 -22.05 40.17
N ARG A 35 -7.45 -21.35 40.54
CA ARG A 35 -8.22 -20.51 39.63
C ARG A 35 -7.54 -19.18 39.31
N SER A 36 -6.78 -18.62 40.26
CA SER A 36 -6.04 -17.38 40.05
C SER A 36 -4.93 -17.52 38.99
N ARG A 37 -4.23 -18.64 38.99
CA ARG A 37 -3.19 -18.91 37.95
C ARG A 37 -3.78 -19.09 36.55
N GLN A 38 -4.94 -19.73 36.45
CA GLN A 38 -5.61 -19.86 35.15
C GLN A 38 -6.13 -18.53 34.63
N ALA A 39 -6.68 -17.67 35.52
CA ALA A 39 -7.11 -16.34 35.14
C ALA A 39 -5.93 -15.46 34.71
N GLU A 40 -4.77 -15.58 35.35
CA GLU A 40 -3.56 -14.85 35.00
C GLU A 40 -3.01 -15.31 33.63
N ILE A 41 -3.00 -16.61 33.36
CA ILE A 41 -2.60 -17.17 32.05
C ILE A 41 -3.55 -16.68 30.94
N LEU A 42 -4.85 -16.68 31.20
CA LEU A 42 -5.84 -16.20 30.24
C LEU A 42 -5.68 -14.69 29.95
N SER A 43 -5.43 -13.89 30.99
CA SER A 43 -5.21 -12.45 30.82
C SER A 43 -3.92 -12.14 30.05
N LEU A 44 -2.85 -12.90 30.31
CA LEU A 44 -1.59 -12.80 29.55
C LEU A 44 -1.75 -13.22 28.09
N GLN A 45 -2.50 -14.29 27.84
CA GLN A 45 -2.81 -14.70 26.47
C GLN A 45 -3.63 -13.66 25.72
N GLU A 46 -4.62 -13.05 26.37
CA GLU A 46 -5.41 -11.96 25.76
C GLU A 46 -4.54 -10.73 25.46
N GLN A 47 -3.66 -10.33 26.38
CA GLN A 47 -2.70 -9.25 26.15
C GLN A 47 -1.74 -9.55 25.00
N LEU A 48 -1.23 -10.78 24.91
CA LEU A 48 -0.39 -11.22 23.79
C LEU A 48 -1.15 -11.20 22.47
N ARG A 49 -2.41 -11.64 22.49
CA ARG A 49 -3.28 -11.61 21.31
C ARG A 49 -3.53 -10.19 20.81
N LEU A 50 -3.88 -9.28 21.73
CA LEU A 50 -4.11 -7.86 21.40
C LEU A 50 -2.84 -7.21 20.84
N LYS A 51 -1.68 -7.42 21.51
CA LYS A 51 -0.39 -6.90 21.01
C LYS A 51 0.00 -7.53 19.66
N THR A 52 -0.25 -8.80 19.47
CA THR A 52 0.02 -9.49 18.20
C THR A 52 -0.88 -8.94 17.08
N GLN A 53 -2.15 -8.68 17.35
CA GLN A 53 -3.06 -8.05 16.40
C GLN A 53 -2.62 -6.63 16.02
N GLN A 54 -2.10 -5.85 16.98
CA GLN A 54 -1.56 -4.51 16.72
C GLN A 54 -0.28 -4.54 15.86
N VAL A 55 0.56 -5.54 16.05
CA VAL A 55 1.83 -5.68 15.32
C VAL A 55 1.67 -6.40 13.98
N GLN A 56 0.62 -7.20 13.82
CA GLN A 56 0.38 -7.98 12.60
C GLN A 56 0.35 -7.13 11.31
N PRO A 57 -0.32 -5.95 11.26
CA PRO A 57 -0.27 -5.08 10.08
C PRO A 57 1.11 -4.50 9.80
N LEU A 58 1.97 -4.41 10.82
CA LEU A 58 3.35 -3.92 10.68
C LEU A 58 4.32 -5.01 10.22
N ARG A 59 3.94 -6.28 10.33
CA ARG A 59 4.77 -7.39 9.87
C ARG A 59 4.91 -7.35 8.35
N GLY A 60 6.13 -7.34 7.89
CA GLY A 60 6.46 -7.28 6.46
C GLY A 60 6.34 -5.88 5.85
N LEU A 61 6.11 -4.83 6.66
CA LEU A 61 6.10 -3.45 6.18
C LEU A 61 7.45 -3.08 5.55
N ASP A 62 8.56 -3.51 6.15
CA ASP A 62 9.90 -3.29 5.59
C ASP A 62 10.03 -3.86 4.17
N LYS A 63 9.55 -5.08 3.96
CA LYS A 63 9.55 -5.69 2.61
C LYS A 63 8.62 -4.94 1.65
N LYS A 64 7.45 -4.52 2.12
CA LYS A 64 6.51 -3.73 1.30
C LYS A 64 7.08 -2.37 0.93
N VAL A 65 7.77 -1.70 1.85
CA VAL A 65 8.45 -0.42 1.58
C VAL A 65 9.54 -0.57 0.53
N VAL A 66 10.35 -1.63 0.61
CA VAL A 66 11.38 -1.90 -0.41
C VAL A 66 10.74 -2.14 -1.78
N VAL A 67 9.71 -2.98 -1.84
CA VAL A 67 8.98 -3.25 -3.09
C VAL A 67 8.33 -1.99 -3.64
N ALA A 68 7.68 -1.18 -2.78
CA ALA A 68 7.06 0.07 -3.21
C ALA A 68 8.11 1.07 -3.75
N LYS A 69 9.26 1.21 -3.09
CA LYS A 69 10.36 2.05 -3.59
C LYS A 69 10.85 1.58 -4.96
N GLN A 70 10.99 0.27 -5.15
CA GLN A 70 11.37 -0.29 -6.44
C GLN A 70 10.32 0.00 -7.52
N GLN A 71 9.05 -0.22 -7.23
CA GLN A 71 7.95 0.08 -8.15
C GLN A 71 7.87 1.57 -8.52
N ILE A 72 8.12 2.47 -7.57
CA ILE A 72 8.20 3.91 -7.84
C ILE A 72 9.39 4.23 -8.74
N ALA A 73 10.56 3.65 -8.46
CA ALA A 73 11.76 3.85 -9.28
C ALA A 73 11.56 3.35 -10.72
N ASP A 74 10.94 2.18 -10.86
CA ASP A 74 10.61 1.61 -12.17
C ASP A 74 9.58 2.47 -12.90
N PHE A 75 8.55 2.96 -12.22
CA PHE A 75 7.57 3.88 -12.79
C PHE A 75 8.25 5.17 -13.30
N TYR A 76 9.13 5.78 -12.52
CA TYR A 76 9.83 6.99 -12.92
C TYR A 76 10.73 6.74 -14.13
N ARG A 77 11.46 5.64 -14.15
CA ARG A 77 12.32 5.27 -15.28
C ARG A 77 11.53 5.01 -16.56
N ASP A 78 10.39 4.34 -16.43
CA ASP A 78 9.65 3.82 -17.58
C ASP A 78 8.60 4.80 -18.11
N ARG A 79 8.15 5.74 -17.28
CA ARG A 79 7.03 6.64 -17.60
C ARG A 79 7.40 8.10 -17.69
N LEU A 80 8.48 8.52 -17.04
CA LEU A 80 8.88 9.92 -17.08
C LEU A 80 9.95 10.16 -18.13
N PRO A 81 9.88 11.28 -18.87
CA PRO A 81 10.92 11.65 -19.83
C PRO A 81 12.26 11.93 -19.13
N SER A 82 13.34 11.58 -19.79
CA SER A 82 14.69 11.89 -19.33
C SER A 82 15.05 13.36 -19.57
N ASP A 83 14.58 13.91 -20.68
CA ASP A 83 14.84 15.26 -21.14
C ASP A 83 13.72 15.78 -22.07
N TYR A 84 13.86 17.04 -22.50
CA TYR A 84 12.88 17.66 -23.41
C TYR A 84 12.89 17.03 -24.80
N SER A 85 14.05 16.51 -25.24
CA SER A 85 14.16 15.90 -26.56
C SER A 85 13.37 14.60 -26.62
N ALA A 86 13.38 13.82 -25.54
CA ALA A 86 12.59 12.59 -25.43
C ALA A 86 11.07 12.88 -25.53
N ILE A 87 10.61 13.99 -24.94
CA ILE A 87 9.20 14.42 -25.07
C ILE A 87 8.85 14.69 -26.54
N LEU A 88 9.69 15.46 -27.22
CA LEU A 88 9.45 15.84 -28.61
C LEU A 88 9.53 14.64 -29.54
N GLU A 89 10.49 13.74 -29.31
CA GLU A 89 10.66 12.51 -30.11
C GLU A 89 9.42 11.61 -29.99
N GLU A 90 8.94 11.35 -28.77
CA GLU A 90 7.77 10.50 -28.57
C GLU A 90 6.50 11.14 -29.14
N MET A 91 6.30 12.45 -28.90
CA MET A 91 5.19 13.18 -29.53
C MET A 91 5.25 13.13 -31.05
N GLY A 92 6.44 13.31 -31.65
CA GLY A 92 6.65 13.23 -33.08
C GLY A 92 6.29 11.87 -33.63
N LYS A 93 6.78 10.81 -33.01
CA LYS A 93 6.48 9.43 -33.37
C LYS A 93 4.98 9.14 -33.32
N VAL A 94 4.30 9.51 -32.23
CA VAL A 94 2.84 9.34 -32.10
C VAL A 94 2.10 10.14 -33.18
N ALA A 95 2.58 11.35 -33.54
CA ALA A 95 1.98 12.17 -34.56
C ALA A 95 2.13 11.54 -35.95
N ASP A 96 3.31 11.06 -36.29
CA ASP A 96 3.61 10.40 -37.57
C ASP A 96 2.79 9.12 -37.75
N GLU A 97 2.72 8.28 -36.69
CA GLU A 97 1.93 7.04 -36.67
C GLU A 97 0.43 7.28 -36.89
N ASN A 98 -0.07 8.44 -36.46
CA ASN A 98 -1.48 8.80 -36.57
C ASN A 98 -1.80 9.79 -37.68
N GLY A 99 -0.83 10.16 -38.52
CA GLY A 99 -1.04 11.04 -39.65
C GLY A 99 -1.39 12.47 -39.26
N THR A 100 -0.89 12.95 -38.13
CA THR A 100 -1.02 14.34 -37.69
C THR A 100 0.31 15.08 -37.83
N ASN A 101 0.24 16.39 -38.07
CA ASN A 101 1.43 17.22 -38.17
C ASN A 101 1.53 18.18 -37.00
N ILE A 102 2.66 18.15 -36.31
CA ILE A 102 2.99 19.06 -35.22
C ILE A 102 3.60 20.34 -35.81
N ALA A 103 2.88 21.45 -35.77
CA ALA A 103 3.35 22.74 -36.26
C ALA A 103 4.23 23.48 -35.24
N GLN A 104 3.91 23.36 -33.99
CA GLN A 104 4.63 24.06 -32.92
C GLN A 104 4.50 23.32 -31.59
N VAL A 105 5.59 23.33 -30.79
CA VAL A 105 5.60 22.88 -29.40
C VAL A 105 6.27 23.97 -28.56
N LYS A 106 5.64 24.33 -27.44
CA LYS A 106 6.20 25.26 -26.44
C LYS A 106 6.20 24.57 -25.09
N TYR A 107 7.29 24.71 -24.36
CA TYR A 107 7.46 24.17 -23.01
C TYR A 107 7.42 25.29 -21.99
N HIS A 108 6.67 25.12 -20.93
CA HIS A 108 6.64 25.98 -19.77
C HIS A 108 7.05 25.15 -18.55
N LEU A 109 8.16 25.56 -17.94
CA LEU A 109 8.65 24.93 -16.72
C LEU A 109 7.91 25.57 -15.54
N GLU A 110 7.45 24.72 -14.66
CA GLU A 110 6.88 25.15 -13.40
C GLU A 110 7.87 24.88 -12.26
N ASP A 111 7.60 25.45 -11.09
CA ASP A 111 8.43 25.21 -9.92
C ASP A 111 8.33 23.75 -9.48
N GLU A 112 9.37 23.26 -8.80
CA GLU A 112 9.43 21.90 -8.32
C GLU A 112 8.30 21.63 -7.31
N GLU A 113 7.50 20.62 -7.59
CA GLU A 113 6.52 20.10 -6.65
C GLU A 113 7.16 19.12 -5.67
N GLY A 114 6.50 18.87 -4.55
CA GLY A 114 6.99 17.92 -3.55
C GLY A 114 7.26 16.53 -4.15
N GLY A 115 8.36 15.91 -3.76
CA GLY A 115 8.74 14.57 -4.23
C GLY A 115 9.84 14.53 -5.30
N GLY A 116 10.47 15.69 -5.61
CA GLY A 116 11.56 15.75 -6.58
C GLY A 116 11.10 15.62 -8.02
N LEU A 117 9.86 16.01 -8.30
CA LEU A 117 9.28 16.06 -9.63
C LEU A 117 9.03 17.52 -10.04
N ARG A 118 9.36 17.83 -11.28
CA ARG A 118 9.10 19.14 -11.89
C ARG A 118 8.06 18.99 -12.98
N PRO A 119 6.90 19.63 -12.85
CA PRO A 119 5.89 19.63 -13.89
C PRO A 119 6.35 20.45 -15.09
N ILE A 120 6.05 19.95 -16.27
CA ILE A 120 6.31 20.60 -17.56
C ILE A 120 4.98 20.73 -18.28
N THR A 121 4.52 21.94 -18.45
CA THR A 121 3.37 22.22 -19.30
C THR A 121 3.82 22.35 -20.76
N ILE A 122 3.13 21.66 -21.64
CA ILE A 122 3.40 21.58 -23.07
C ILE A 122 2.20 22.15 -23.81
N ASP A 123 2.42 23.23 -24.53
CA ASP A 123 1.43 23.79 -25.46
C ASP A 123 1.83 23.39 -26.89
N SER A 124 1.02 22.60 -27.56
CA SER A 124 1.27 22.13 -28.91
C SER A 124 0.17 22.55 -29.88
N LEU A 125 0.59 22.94 -31.08
CA LEU A 125 -0.30 23.20 -32.20
C LEU A 125 -0.14 22.10 -33.21
N LEU A 126 -1.26 21.40 -33.49
CA LEU A 126 -1.31 20.30 -34.43
C LEU A 126 -2.28 20.58 -35.57
N SER A 127 -2.08 19.90 -36.67
CA SER A 127 -3.00 19.93 -37.82
C SER A 127 -3.15 18.54 -38.41
N GLY A 128 -4.36 18.20 -38.85
CA GLY A 128 -4.66 16.92 -39.47
C GLY A 128 -6.16 16.76 -39.68
N ASP A 129 -6.55 15.67 -40.32
CA ASP A 129 -7.96 15.31 -40.43
C ASP A 129 -8.53 15.01 -39.02
N TYR A 130 -9.80 15.31 -38.82
CA TYR A 130 -10.46 15.11 -37.54
C TYR A 130 -10.23 13.70 -36.95
N LEU A 131 -10.35 12.67 -37.77
CA LEU A 131 -10.16 11.28 -37.34
C LEU A 131 -8.70 11.01 -36.90
N HIS A 132 -7.72 11.56 -37.60
CA HIS A 132 -6.31 11.42 -37.29
C HIS A 132 -5.97 12.15 -35.96
N VAL A 133 -6.51 13.35 -35.78
CA VAL A 133 -6.36 14.10 -34.51
C VAL A 133 -6.94 13.35 -33.30
N VAL A 134 -8.13 12.76 -33.47
CA VAL A 134 -8.72 11.94 -32.38
C VAL A 134 -7.89 10.69 -32.08
N LYS A 135 -7.37 10.02 -33.11
CA LYS A 135 -6.46 8.88 -32.93
C LYS A 135 -5.17 9.28 -32.23
N PHE A 136 -4.59 10.41 -32.64
CA PHE A 136 -3.41 10.96 -32.00
C PHE A 136 -3.62 11.19 -30.49
N ILE A 137 -4.70 11.87 -30.09
CA ILE A 137 -5.00 12.13 -28.69
C ILE A 137 -5.14 10.80 -27.92
N ASN A 138 -5.89 9.84 -28.47
CA ASN A 138 -6.06 8.53 -27.87
C ASN A 138 -4.73 7.75 -27.73
N ALA A 139 -3.87 7.85 -28.73
CA ALA A 139 -2.56 7.22 -28.72
C ALA A 139 -1.65 7.85 -27.66
N LEU A 140 -1.66 9.18 -27.58
CA LEU A 140 -0.89 9.94 -26.60
C LEU A 140 -1.30 9.64 -25.16
N GLU A 141 -2.61 9.54 -24.87
CA GLU A 141 -3.11 9.18 -23.54
C GLU A 141 -2.77 7.75 -23.12
N ARG A 142 -2.56 6.87 -24.09
CA ARG A 142 -2.17 5.47 -23.85
C ARG A 142 -0.68 5.22 -23.98
N ASP A 143 0.06 6.27 -24.26
CA ASP A 143 1.48 6.15 -24.47
C ASP A 143 2.22 5.61 -23.24
N LYS A 144 3.40 5.07 -23.49
CA LYS A 144 4.30 4.59 -22.43
C LYS A 144 4.79 5.76 -21.57
N MET A 145 5.09 6.90 -22.21
CA MET A 145 5.43 8.13 -21.52
C MET A 145 4.16 8.75 -20.92
N LEU A 146 4.28 9.33 -19.72
CA LEU A 146 3.16 9.95 -19.04
C LEU A 146 2.82 11.30 -19.66
N PHE A 147 1.70 11.38 -20.35
CA PHE A 147 1.09 12.61 -20.83
C PHE A 147 -0.28 12.81 -20.19
N ILE A 148 -0.52 13.98 -19.61
CA ILE A 148 -1.79 14.36 -19.01
C ILE A 148 -2.39 15.47 -19.88
N VAL A 149 -3.46 15.19 -20.56
CA VAL A 149 -4.16 16.17 -21.39
C VAL A 149 -5.00 17.08 -20.52
N ASN A 150 -4.65 18.37 -20.47
CA ASN A 150 -5.32 19.36 -19.63
C ASN A 150 -6.46 20.06 -20.38
N SER A 151 -6.21 20.44 -21.65
CA SER A 151 -7.23 21.08 -22.48
C SER A 151 -6.99 20.86 -23.96
N ILE A 152 -8.08 20.86 -24.69
CA ILE A 152 -8.14 20.70 -26.13
C ILE A 152 -9.00 21.82 -26.70
N ALA A 153 -8.43 22.63 -27.59
CA ALA A 153 -9.17 23.64 -28.34
C ALA A 153 -9.08 23.32 -29.83
N VAL A 154 -10.23 23.13 -30.46
CA VAL A 154 -10.34 22.84 -31.88
C VAL A 154 -10.63 24.14 -32.60
N GLY A 155 -9.74 24.52 -33.52
CA GLY A 155 -9.92 25.69 -34.36
C GLY A 155 -10.60 25.35 -35.70
N ASP A 156 -10.74 26.38 -36.54
CA ASP A 156 -11.45 26.28 -37.82
C ASP A 156 -10.88 25.20 -38.73
N ALA A 157 -11.78 24.39 -39.26
CA ALA A 157 -11.48 23.44 -40.29
C ALA A 157 -11.53 24.11 -41.67
N LYS A 158 -10.42 24.14 -42.39
CA LYS A 158 -10.38 24.56 -43.82
C LYS A 158 -9.97 23.37 -44.68
N GLY A 159 -10.82 23.02 -45.64
CA GLY A 159 -10.51 21.93 -46.57
C GLY A 159 -10.40 20.54 -45.95
N GLY A 160 -11.12 20.27 -44.84
CA GLY A 160 -11.05 18.99 -44.13
C GLY A 160 -9.96 18.88 -43.09
N THR A 161 -9.02 19.83 -43.03
CA THR A 161 -7.94 19.86 -42.06
C THR A 161 -8.34 20.68 -40.82
N VAL A 162 -8.28 20.08 -39.64
CA VAL A 162 -8.58 20.71 -38.36
C VAL A 162 -7.27 21.18 -37.72
N ARG A 163 -7.30 22.38 -37.13
CA ARG A 163 -6.24 22.85 -36.27
C ARG A 163 -6.61 22.56 -34.80
N LEU A 164 -5.68 21.96 -34.11
CA LEU A 164 -5.85 21.59 -32.72
C LEU A 164 -4.79 22.30 -31.88
N GLN A 165 -5.23 23.01 -30.87
CA GLN A 165 -4.37 23.46 -29.79
C GLN A 165 -4.54 22.49 -28.63
N LEU A 166 -3.47 21.81 -28.27
CA LEU A 166 -3.43 20.81 -27.23
C LEU A 166 -2.53 21.30 -26.09
N LYS A 167 -3.09 21.44 -24.91
CA LYS A 167 -2.33 21.73 -23.71
C LYS A 167 -2.27 20.48 -22.86
N MET A 168 -1.07 20.05 -22.55
CA MET A 168 -0.81 18.83 -21.79
C MET A 168 0.29 19.08 -20.76
N GLN A 169 0.43 18.16 -19.82
CA GLN A 169 1.42 18.19 -18.76
C GLN A 169 2.14 16.86 -18.68
N THR A 170 3.41 16.91 -18.42
CA THR A 170 4.22 15.75 -18.02
C THR A 170 5.11 16.13 -16.84
N TYR A 171 5.79 15.17 -16.26
CA TYR A 171 6.69 15.40 -15.14
C TYR A 171 8.09 14.92 -15.47
N MET A 172 9.09 15.65 -15.05
CA MET A 172 10.48 15.27 -15.15
C MET A 172 11.08 15.17 -13.76
N LYS A 173 12.02 14.25 -13.56
CA LYS A 173 12.71 14.13 -12.28
C LYS A 173 13.61 15.33 -12.06
N SER A 174 13.51 15.97 -10.91
CA SER A 174 14.36 17.10 -10.53
C SER A 174 15.80 16.60 -10.38
N GLY A 175 16.74 17.24 -11.10
CA GLY A 175 18.16 16.86 -11.09
C GLY A 175 18.58 15.84 -12.13
N ALA A 176 17.73 15.62 -13.16
CA ALA A 176 18.13 14.92 -14.38
C ALA A 176 18.73 15.91 -15.40
#